data_ea0252c350f409bcbbc90b786eb4f4d9
#
_entry.id   ea0252c350f409bcbbc90b786eb4f4d9
#
_cell.length_a   1.000
_cell.length_b   1.000
_cell.length_c   1.000
_cell.angle_alpha   90.00
_cell.angle_beta   90.00
_cell.angle_gamma   90.00
#
_symmetry.space_group_name_H-M   'P 1'
#
loop_
_entity.id
_entity.type
_entity.pdbx_description
1 polymer ?
#
loop_
_entity_poly.entity_id
_entity_poly.type
_entity_poly.pdbx_seq_one_letter_code
_entity_poly.pdbx_strand_id
1 'polypeptide(L)'
;LPIRWDELLDIEGIDLPGNLALAAYGNIDWQIQNQKCLALIYERPLGGHVDILLKDPHEPEYKKIDALRLVAETGIRALKSLQERELTHRSIRPDNIFFLDDDHEEVVFGEFISSPPGFDQPVAFETIERGMADEGGRGIGSIAEDIYALGATLAFFLQRQNPVRGKSKEQLLLAKMSTNSYQILVGKTILTATMLEPIRGMLNDDQGERWGFDELDMWLSGRRVAPT
;
A
#
# COMPACT_ATOMS: atom_id res chain seq x y z
N LEU A 1 -15.28 14.29 -5.25
CA LEU A 1 -15.44 12.93 -4.79
C LEU A 1 -15.89 12.94 -3.34
N PRO A 2 -16.77 12.03 -2.92
CA PRO A 2 -17.10 11.89 -1.51
C PRO A 2 -15.85 11.45 -0.75
N ILE A 3 -15.63 12.03 0.42
CA ILE A 3 -14.55 11.60 1.31
C ILE A 3 -15.06 10.57 2.30
N ARG A 4 -14.14 9.90 2.98
CA ARG A 4 -14.42 8.95 4.06
C ARG A 4 -14.66 9.73 5.35
N TRP A 5 -15.90 10.26 5.51
CA TRP A 5 -16.23 11.16 6.64
C TRP A 5 -16.16 10.48 8.00
N ASP A 6 -16.64 9.26 8.10
CA ASP A 6 -16.66 8.53 9.38
C ASP A 6 -15.22 8.25 9.81
N GLU A 7 -14.37 7.77 8.89
CA GLU A 7 -12.97 7.51 9.14
C GLU A 7 -12.20 8.81 9.44
N LEU A 8 -12.53 9.93 8.77
CA LEU A 8 -11.93 11.23 9.07
C LEU A 8 -12.17 11.64 10.52
N LEU A 9 -13.39 11.49 11.02
CA LEU A 9 -13.75 11.81 12.39
C LEU A 9 -13.08 10.85 13.39
N ASP A 10 -12.92 9.59 13.02
CA ASP A 10 -12.27 8.57 13.86
C ASP A 10 -10.77 8.79 14.03
N ILE A 11 -10.13 9.48 13.07
CA ILE A 11 -8.68 9.75 13.14
C ILE A 11 -8.33 11.18 13.55
N GLU A 12 -9.32 12.07 13.74
CA GLU A 12 -9.06 13.45 14.13
C GLU A 12 -8.29 13.54 15.44
N GLY A 13 -7.12 14.17 15.39
CA GLY A 13 -6.25 14.35 16.57
C GLY A 13 -5.59 13.07 17.08
N ILE A 14 -5.60 12.00 16.29
CA ILE A 14 -5.00 10.72 16.64
C ILE A 14 -3.73 10.50 15.80
N ASP A 15 -2.66 10.14 16.48
CA ASP A 15 -1.45 9.62 15.84
C ASP A 15 -1.65 8.15 15.48
N LEU A 16 -1.53 7.83 14.19
CA LEU A 16 -1.61 6.48 13.65
C LEU A 16 -0.22 6.02 13.22
N PRO A 17 0.47 5.20 14.02
CA PRO A 17 1.83 4.77 13.73
C PRO A 17 2.01 4.27 12.30
N GLY A 18 2.98 4.83 11.57
CA GLY A 18 3.28 4.46 10.19
C GLY A 18 2.37 5.10 9.13
N ASN A 19 1.36 5.86 9.52
CA ASN A 19 0.50 6.63 8.62
C ASN A 19 0.80 8.12 8.72
N LEU A 20 0.59 8.83 7.63
CA LEU A 20 0.80 10.29 7.57
C LEU A 20 -0.20 11.01 8.47
N ALA A 21 0.31 11.84 9.38
CA ALA A 21 -0.52 12.55 10.34
C ALA A 21 -1.39 13.62 9.66
N LEU A 22 -2.69 13.58 9.94
CA LEU A 22 -3.63 14.62 9.55
C LEU A 22 -3.52 15.80 10.54
N ALA A 23 -2.98 16.93 10.07
CA ALA A 23 -2.78 18.12 10.89
C ALA A 23 -4.06 18.95 11.03
N ALA A 24 -4.86 19.07 9.98
CA ALA A 24 -6.13 19.81 9.98
C ALA A 24 -6.99 19.45 8.77
N TYR A 25 -8.27 19.82 8.83
CA TYR A 25 -9.13 19.82 7.67
C TYR A 25 -10.13 21.00 7.73
N GLY A 26 -10.68 21.40 6.58
CA GLY A 26 -11.65 22.48 6.52
C GLY A 26 -11.98 22.92 5.11
N ASN A 27 -12.96 23.81 5.02
CA ASN A 27 -13.33 24.40 3.73
C ASN A 27 -12.41 25.57 3.39
N ILE A 28 -11.88 25.54 2.17
CA ILE A 28 -11.07 26.62 1.61
C ILE A 28 -11.71 27.17 0.32
N ASP A 29 -11.45 28.44 0.04
CA ASP A 29 -11.77 29.04 -1.25
C ASP A 29 -10.60 28.75 -2.22
N TRP A 30 -10.80 27.74 -3.10
CA TRP A 30 -9.77 27.34 -4.05
C TRP A 30 -9.72 28.32 -5.23
N GLN A 31 -8.75 29.21 -5.23
CA GLN A 31 -8.66 30.34 -6.15
C GLN A 31 -8.54 29.93 -7.63
N ILE A 32 -7.88 28.80 -7.92
CA ILE A 32 -7.64 28.36 -9.30
C ILE A 32 -8.95 28.01 -10.03
N GLN A 33 -9.91 27.43 -9.31
CA GLN A 33 -11.21 27.01 -9.86
C GLN A 33 -12.37 27.90 -9.36
N ASN A 34 -12.07 28.90 -8.54
CA ASN A 34 -13.05 29.81 -7.92
C ASN A 34 -14.23 29.07 -7.27
N GLN A 35 -13.92 27.99 -6.53
CA GLN A 35 -14.91 27.17 -5.84
C GLN A 35 -14.48 26.88 -4.41
N LYS A 36 -15.48 26.65 -3.55
CA LYS A 36 -15.22 26.11 -2.20
C LYS A 36 -14.97 24.63 -2.30
N CYS A 37 -13.90 24.15 -1.66
CA CYS A 37 -13.61 22.74 -1.54
C CYS A 37 -13.15 22.39 -0.12
N LEU A 38 -13.37 21.15 0.29
CA LEU A 38 -12.78 20.62 1.48
C LEU A 38 -11.30 20.36 1.23
N ALA A 39 -10.45 20.82 2.14
CA ALA A 39 -9.02 20.52 2.15
C ALA A 39 -8.68 19.64 3.36
N LEU A 40 -7.88 18.65 3.13
CA LEU A 40 -7.20 17.85 4.16
C LEU A 40 -5.74 18.29 4.17
N ILE A 41 -5.23 18.63 5.34
CA ILE A 41 -3.88 19.15 5.53
C ILE A 41 -3.10 18.12 6.31
N TYR A 42 -2.06 17.58 5.70
CA TYR A 42 -1.17 16.60 6.30
C TYR A 42 0.19 17.20 6.59
N GLU A 43 0.91 16.62 7.52
CA GLU A 43 2.34 16.90 7.68
C GLU A 43 3.07 16.56 6.38
N ARG A 44 4.03 17.41 6.00
CA ARG A 44 4.76 17.21 4.76
C ARG A 44 5.94 16.28 4.95
N PRO A 45 5.97 15.10 4.30
CA PRO A 45 7.16 14.26 4.26
C PRO A 45 8.29 14.99 3.51
N LEU A 46 9.48 15.08 4.11
CA LEU A 46 10.61 15.83 3.54
C LEU A 46 11.47 14.96 2.63
N GLY A 47 11.60 13.65 2.90
CA GLY A 47 12.45 12.73 2.16
C GLY A 47 11.91 12.28 0.78
N GLY A 48 10.69 12.74 0.41
CA GLY A 48 10.09 12.42 -0.89
C GLY A 48 9.57 10.99 -1.01
N HIS A 49 9.19 10.60 -2.23
CA HIS A 49 8.64 9.26 -2.48
C HIS A 49 9.73 8.18 -2.43
N VAL A 50 9.43 7.05 -1.80
CA VAL A 50 10.34 5.89 -1.69
C VAL A 50 10.76 5.37 -3.07
N ASP A 51 9.91 5.43 -4.06
CA ASP A 51 10.17 4.95 -5.41
C ASP A 51 11.30 5.71 -6.12
N ILE A 52 11.60 6.95 -5.73
CA ILE A 52 12.71 7.75 -6.28
C ILE A 52 14.04 7.08 -5.91
N LEU A 53 14.24 6.74 -4.64
CA LEU A 53 15.45 6.04 -4.19
C LEU A 53 15.58 4.67 -4.87
N LEU A 54 14.49 3.91 -4.94
CA LEU A 54 14.52 2.55 -5.49
C LEU A 54 14.83 2.52 -7.00
N LYS A 55 14.46 3.58 -7.73
CA LYS A 55 14.72 3.73 -9.16
C LYS A 55 16.07 4.37 -9.47
N ASP A 56 16.73 4.99 -8.50
CA ASP A 56 18.02 5.63 -8.72
C ASP A 56 19.09 4.57 -9.09
N PRO A 57 19.70 4.63 -10.29
CA PRO A 57 20.73 3.68 -10.70
C PRO A 57 22.03 3.84 -9.92
N HIS A 58 22.25 4.99 -9.29
CA HIS A 58 23.46 5.31 -8.52
C HIS A 58 23.34 4.88 -7.04
N GLU A 59 22.15 4.61 -6.56
CA GLU A 59 21.96 4.19 -5.18
C GLU A 59 22.40 2.74 -4.98
N PRO A 60 23.21 2.44 -3.94
CA PRO A 60 23.68 1.10 -3.63
C PRO A 60 22.55 0.11 -3.40
N GLU A 61 22.74 -1.12 -3.86
CA GLU A 61 21.70 -2.16 -3.78
C GLU A 61 21.27 -2.49 -2.35
N TYR A 62 22.22 -2.46 -1.39
CA TYR A 62 21.89 -2.72 0.02
C TYR A 62 20.92 -1.68 0.58
N LYS A 63 21.08 -0.40 0.24
CA LYS A 63 20.15 0.65 0.67
C LYS A 63 18.75 0.45 0.10
N LYS A 64 18.64 -0.04 -1.13
CA LYS A 64 17.35 -0.38 -1.74
C LYS A 64 16.67 -1.54 -1.03
N ILE A 65 17.45 -2.53 -0.62
CA ILE A 65 16.95 -3.67 0.17
C ILE A 65 16.49 -3.20 1.55
N ASP A 66 17.28 -2.35 2.20
CA ASP A 66 16.93 -1.77 3.50
C ASP A 66 15.65 -0.92 3.41
N ALA A 67 15.51 -0.10 2.37
CA ALA A 67 14.30 0.69 2.12
C ALA A 67 13.06 -0.21 1.90
N LEU A 68 13.19 -1.29 1.14
CA LEU A 68 12.09 -2.25 0.93
C LEU A 68 11.67 -2.93 2.24
N ARG A 69 12.64 -3.30 3.06
CA ARG A 69 12.37 -3.88 4.39
C ARG A 69 11.67 -2.86 5.28
N LEU A 70 12.14 -1.62 5.30
CA LEU A 70 11.55 -0.54 6.06
C LEU A 70 10.09 -0.27 5.63
N VAL A 71 9.80 -0.29 4.32
CA VAL A 71 8.42 -0.19 3.81
C VAL A 71 7.55 -1.34 4.31
N ALA A 72 8.07 -2.58 4.29
CA ALA A 72 7.30 -3.72 4.78
C ALA A 72 7.03 -3.64 6.29
N GLU A 73 8.06 -3.33 7.09
CA GLU A 73 7.95 -3.19 8.55
C GLU A 73 6.97 -2.06 8.94
N THR A 74 7.10 -0.90 8.28
CA THR A 74 6.20 0.25 8.53
C THR A 74 4.78 -0.04 8.05
N GLY A 75 4.61 -0.69 6.89
CA GLY A 75 3.30 -1.07 6.39
C GLY A 75 2.56 -2.01 7.33
N ILE A 76 3.24 -3.02 7.87
CA ILE A 76 2.66 -3.93 8.86
C ILE A 76 2.23 -3.16 10.11
N ARG A 77 3.07 -2.24 10.61
CA ARG A 77 2.76 -1.39 11.78
C ARG A 77 1.56 -0.47 11.49
N ALA A 78 1.55 0.17 10.33
CA ALA A 78 0.46 1.05 9.89
C ALA A 78 -0.87 0.31 9.81
N LEU A 79 -0.89 -0.88 9.18
CA LEU A 79 -2.09 -1.68 9.06
C LEU A 79 -2.60 -2.22 10.40
N LYS A 80 -1.72 -2.56 11.34
CA LYS A 80 -2.12 -2.93 12.70
C LYS A 80 -2.81 -1.79 13.42
N SER A 81 -2.26 -0.57 13.32
CA SER A 81 -2.86 0.61 13.97
C SER A 81 -4.25 0.93 13.42
N LEU A 82 -4.48 0.68 12.12
CA LEU A 82 -5.79 0.81 11.50
C LEU A 82 -6.75 -0.31 11.92
N GLN A 83 -6.27 -1.57 11.99
CA GLN A 83 -7.09 -2.70 12.41
C GLN A 83 -7.64 -2.53 13.84
N GLU A 84 -6.82 -2.00 14.76
CA GLU A 84 -7.24 -1.71 16.14
C GLU A 84 -8.43 -0.75 16.23
N ARG A 85 -8.70 -0.02 15.14
CA ARG A 85 -9.79 0.95 15.01
C ARG A 85 -10.86 0.54 14.01
N GLU A 86 -10.80 -0.70 13.53
CA GLU A 86 -11.70 -1.20 12.48
C GLU A 86 -11.64 -0.40 11.17
N LEU A 87 -10.49 0.26 10.91
CA LEU A 87 -10.24 1.04 9.70
C LEU A 87 -9.47 0.25 8.66
N THR A 88 -9.58 0.68 7.40
CA THR A 88 -8.80 0.18 6.26
C THR A 88 -8.09 1.33 5.56
N HIS A 89 -6.91 1.08 4.99
CA HIS A 89 -6.15 2.10 4.27
C HIS A 89 -6.68 2.30 2.85
N ARG A 90 -6.77 1.26 2.06
CA ARG A 90 -7.29 1.23 0.68
C ARG A 90 -6.57 2.15 -0.34
N SER A 91 -5.40 2.67 0.02
CA SER A 91 -4.58 3.53 -0.83
C SER A 91 -3.09 3.17 -0.74
N ILE A 92 -2.78 1.87 -0.53
CA ILE A 92 -1.41 1.36 -0.46
C ILE A 92 -0.89 1.13 -1.87
N ARG A 93 0.00 2.02 -2.31
CA ARG A 93 0.60 1.99 -3.64
C ARG A 93 1.89 2.84 -3.67
N PRO A 94 2.79 2.62 -4.65
CA PRO A 94 4.12 3.26 -4.68
C PRO A 94 4.12 4.78 -4.64
N ASP A 95 3.11 5.43 -5.20
CA ASP A 95 2.96 6.89 -5.25
C ASP A 95 2.35 7.49 -3.98
N ASN A 96 2.06 6.66 -2.98
CA ASN A 96 1.51 7.08 -1.69
C ASN A 96 2.36 6.59 -0.50
N ILE A 97 3.66 6.40 -0.69
CA ILE A 97 4.61 6.00 0.35
C ILE A 97 5.83 6.91 0.28
N PHE A 98 6.19 7.48 1.43
CA PHE A 98 7.18 8.55 1.52
C PHE A 98 8.24 8.22 2.57
N PHE A 99 9.42 8.76 2.39
CA PHE A 99 10.35 8.96 3.48
C PHE A 99 9.94 10.20 4.28
N LEU A 100 9.90 10.07 5.59
CA LEU A 100 9.48 11.16 6.47
C LEU A 100 10.53 12.29 6.48
N ASP A 101 11.79 11.92 6.43
CA ASP A 101 12.94 12.82 6.49
C ASP A 101 13.93 12.59 5.33
N ASP A 102 14.91 13.51 5.20
CA ASP A 102 15.94 13.47 4.17
C ASP A 102 17.01 12.37 4.44
N ASP A 103 17.07 11.82 5.66
CA ASP A 103 18.01 10.76 6.03
C ASP A 103 17.51 9.38 5.55
N HIS A 104 16.25 9.29 5.13
CA HIS A 104 15.59 8.07 4.63
C HIS A 104 15.53 6.94 5.67
N GLU A 105 15.48 7.28 6.96
CA GLU A 105 15.44 6.32 8.06
C GLU A 105 14.02 5.93 8.47
N GLU A 106 13.04 6.79 8.17
CA GLU A 106 11.64 6.55 8.48
C GLU A 106 10.77 6.59 7.22
N VAL A 107 9.85 5.64 7.13
CA VAL A 107 8.83 5.56 6.07
C VAL A 107 7.46 5.84 6.66
N VAL A 108 6.62 6.51 5.90
CA VAL A 108 5.23 6.80 6.24
C VAL A 108 4.33 6.50 5.04
N PHE A 109 3.18 5.90 5.30
CA PHE A 109 2.12 5.69 4.33
C PHE A 109 1.27 6.96 4.24
N GLY A 110 0.98 7.37 3.02
CA GLY A 110 0.28 8.60 2.74
C GLY A 110 -1.19 8.58 3.17
N GLU A 111 -1.91 9.56 2.72
CA GLU A 111 -3.30 9.75 3.10
C GLU A 111 -4.22 8.66 2.52
N PHE A 112 -5.34 8.42 3.18
CA PHE A 112 -6.33 7.40 2.81
C PHE A 112 -7.79 7.88 2.98
N ILE A 113 -8.00 9.16 3.23
CA ILE A 113 -9.32 9.76 3.55
C ILE A 113 -9.96 10.44 2.34
N SER A 114 -9.17 11.01 1.42
CA SER A 114 -9.67 11.87 0.35
C SER A 114 -10.47 11.14 -0.72
N SER A 115 -10.39 9.82 -0.77
CA SER A 115 -11.07 9.03 -1.79
C SER A 115 -11.80 7.84 -1.19
N PRO A 116 -13.02 7.54 -1.67
CA PRO A 116 -13.71 6.34 -1.25
C PRO A 116 -12.93 5.08 -1.65
N PRO A 117 -12.90 4.06 -0.80
CA PRO A 117 -12.30 2.79 -1.14
C PRO A 117 -12.83 2.24 -2.47
N GLY A 118 -11.95 1.75 -3.30
CA GLY A 118 -12.28 1.14 -4.59
C GLY A 118 -12.29 2.09 -5.78
N PHE A 119 -12.35 3.42 -5.59
CA PHE A 119 -12.25 4.38 -6.70
C PHE A 119 -10.81 4.67 -7.10
N ASP A 120 -9.92 4.80 -6.15
CA ASP A 120 -8.53 5.20 -6.40
C ASP A 120 -7.53 4.05 -6.36
N GLN A 121 -7.93 2.87 -5.91
CA GLN A 121 -7.04 1.73 -5.87
C GLN A 121 -6.99 1.03 -7.24
N PRO A 122 -5.89 1.13 -8.00
CA PRO A 122 -5.76 0.42 -9.26
C PRO A 122 -5.83 -1.10 -9.08
N VAL A 123 -6.39 -1.82 -10.07
CA VAL A 123 -6.57 -3.28 -10.03
C VAL A 123 -5.27 -4.06 -9.79
N ALA A 124 -4.11 -3.47 -10.07
CA ALA A 124 -2.83 -4.06 -9.73
C ALA A 124 -2.67 -4.33 -8.23
N PHE A 125 -3.24 -3.46 -7.40
CA PHE A 125 -3.18 -3.51 -5.92
C PHE A 125 -4.47 -4.07 -5.30
N GLU A 126 -5.39 -4.57 -6.12
CA GLU A 126 -6.62 -5.23 -5.68
C GLU A 126 -6.53 -6.74 -5.83
N THR A 127 -7.18 -7.47 -4.93
CA THR A 127 -7.41 -8.91 -5.10
C THR A 127 -8.24 -9.18 -6.36
N ILE A 128 -8.29 -10.44 -6.82
CA ILE A 128 -9.06 -10.81 -8.01
C ILE A 128 -10.54 -10.48 -7.79
N GLU A 129 -11.10 -10.86 -6.64
CA GLU A 129 -12.52 -10.67 -6.31
C GLU A 129 -12.90 -9.20 -6.33
N ARG A 130 -12.08 -8.36 -5.68
CA ARG A 130 -12.37 -6.92 -5.65
C ARG A 130 -12.14 -6.26 -7.01
N GLY A 131 -11.13 -6.69 -7.73
CA GLY A 131 -10.88 -6.21 -9.08
C GLY A 131 -12.01 -6.53 -10.05
N MET A 132 -12.72 -7.64 -9.83
CA MET A 132 -13.90 -8.03 -10.63
C MET A 132 -15.16 -7.23 -10.28
N ALA A 133 -15.26 -6.71 -9.06
CA ALA A 133 -16.38 -5.88 -8.67
C ALA A 133 -16.32 -4.51 -9.35
N ASP A 134 -17.49 -3.93 -9.60
CA ASP A 134 -17.60 -2.51 -9.99
C ASP A 134 -17.05 -1.62 -8.87
N GLU A 135 -16.40 -0.52 -9.24
CA GLU A 135 -15.73 0.37 -8.30
C GLU A 135 -16.62 0.82 -7.14
N GLY A 136 -17.86 1.23 -7.45
CA GLY A 136 -18.84 1.59 -6.42
C GLY A 136 -19.34 0.44 -5.56
N GLY A 137 -19.18 -0.81 -5.99
CA GLY A 137 -19.59 -2.02 -5.28
C GLY A 137 -18.50 -2.66 -4.40
N ARG A 138 -17.27 -2.12 -4.41
CA ARG A 138 -16.15 -2.71 -3.68
C ARG A 138 -16.24 -2.53 -2.15
N GLY A 139 -17.03 -1.59 -1.66
CA GLY A 139 -17.19 -1.31 -0.23
C GLY A 139 -15.89 -0.82 0.44
N ILE A 140 -15.89 -0.80 1.77
CA ILE A 140 -14.76 -0.30 2.58
C ILE A 140 -13.52 -1.20 2.54
N GLY A 141 -13.67 -2.46 2.16
CA GLY A 141 -12.58 -3.42 2.14
C GLY A 141 -12.26 -4.05 3.49
N SER A 142 -11.12 -4.72 3.54
CA SER A 142 -10.59 -5.37 4.73
C SER A 142 -9.08 -5.18 4.85
N ILE A 143 -8.54 -5.38 6.04
CA ILE A 143 -7.09 -5.38 6.29
C ILE A 143 -6.38 -6.48 5.47
N ALA A 144 -7.02 -7.62 5.23
CA ALA A 144 -6.45 -8.68 4.39
C ALA A 144 -6.23 -8.22 2.93
N GLU A 145 -7.08 -7.32 2.43
CA GLU A 145 -6.92 -6.70 1.12
C GLU A 145 -5.84 -5.61 1.12
N ASP A 146 -5.69 -4.88 2.22
CA ASP A 146 -4.58 -3.94 2.40
C ASP A 146 -3.23 -4.65 2.53
N ILE A 147 -3.18 -5.81 3.19
CA ILE A 147 -2.00 -6.69 3.20
C ILE A 147 -1.64 -7.15 1.78
N TYR A 148 -2.64 -7.53 0.98
CA TYR A 148 -2.41 -7.84 -0.42
C TYR A 148 -1.86 -6.62 -1.20
N ALA A 149 -2.43 -5.43 -1.00
CA ALA A 149 -1.96 -4.20 -1.63
C ALA A 149 -0.51 -3.85 -1.23
N LEU A 150 -0.12 -4.11 0.03
CA LEU A 150 1.25 -3.99 0.50
C LEU A 150 2.18 -4.96 -0.25
N GLY A 151 1.81 -6.22 -0.38
CA GLY A 151 2.55 -7.22 -1.15
C GLY A 151 2.73 -6.82 -2.62
N ALA A 152 1.66 -6.32 -3.26
CA ALA A 152 1.71 -5.81 -4.62
C ALA A 152 2.63 -4.59 -4.74
N THR A 153 2.58 -3.67 -3.79
CA THR A 153 3.45 -2.48 -3.75
C THR A 153 4.93 -2.87 -3.62
N LEU A 154 5.26 -3.81 -2.74
CA LEU A 154 6.62 -4.34 -2.60
C LEU A 154 7.09 -5.03 -3.90
N ALA A 155 6.21 -5.75 -4.60
CA ALA A 155 6.53 -6.33 -5.90
C ALA A 155 6.82 -5.25 -6.96
N PHE A 156 6.07 -4.14 -6.98
CA PHE A 156 6.34 -3.00 -7.86
C PHE A 156 7.71 -2.35 -7.57
N PHE A 157 8.01 -2.15 -6.31
CA PHE A 157 9.32 -1.61 -5.90
C PHE A 157 10.47 -2.52 -6.29
N LEU A 158 10.35 -3.82 -6.10
CA LEU A 158 11.37 -4.80 -6.49
C LEU A 158 11.62 -4.82 -8.00
N GLN A 159 10.59 -4.64 -8.79
CA GLN A 159 10.71 -4.58 -10.25
C GLN A 159 11.27 -3.25 -10.76
N ARG A 160 11.30 -2.21 -9.92
CA ARG A 160 11.73 -0.84 -10.28
C ARG A 160 10.99 -0.26 -11.49
N GLN A 161 9.93 -0.90 -11.89
CA GLN A 161 9.06 -0.52 -13.01
C GLN A 161 7.67 -1.11 -12.79
N ASN A 162 6.70 -0.59 -13.51
CA ASN A 162 5.36 -1.14 -13.47
C ASN A 162 5.31 -2.51 -14.18
N PRO A 163 5.18 -3.64 -13.46
CA PRO A 163 5.20 -5.00 -14.03
C PRO A 163 4.00 -5.29 -14.95
N VAL A 164 2.96 -4.49 -14.85
CA VAL A 164 1.70 -4.65 -15.62
C VAL A 164 1.51 -3.53 -16.64
N ARG A 165 2.58 -2.81 -16.96
CA ARG A 165 2.51 -1.71 -17.94
C ARG A 165 1.89 -2.15 -19.25
N GLY A 166 0.94 -1.35 -19.75
CA GLY A 166 0.26 -1.59 -21.02
C GLY A 166 -0.88 -2.61 -20.99
N LYS A 167 -1.19 -3.19 -19.82
CA LYS A 167 -2.37 -4.04 -19.65
C LYS A 167 -3.59 -3.20 -19.26
N SER A 168 -4.75 -3.49 -19.86
CA SER A 168 -6.02 -2.96 -19.36
C SER A 168 -6.42 -3.66 -18.06
N LYS A 169 -7.44 -3.11 -17.36
CA LYS A 169 -8.04 -3.72 -16.16
C LYS A 169 -8.43 -5.18 -16.41
N GLU A 170 -9.16 -5.42 -17.50
CA GLU A 170 -9.68 -6.75 -17.89
C GLU A 170 -8.54 -7.71 -18.22
N GLN A 171 -7.54 -7.26 -18.98
CA GLN A 171 -6.36 -8.06 -19.31
C GLN A 171 -5.57 -8.45 -18.06
N LEU A 172 -5.44 -7.55 -17.09
CA LEU A 172 -4.75 -7.83 -15.86
C LEU A 172 -5.51 -8.85 -15.00
N LEU A 173 -6.83 -8.68 -14.86
CA LEU A 173 -7.68 -9.62 -14.13
C LEU A 173 -7.64 -11.00 -14.73
N LEU A 174 -7.81 -11.11 -16.05
CA LEU A 174 -7.72 -12.39 -16.76
C LEU A 174 -6.34 -13.06 -16.56
N ALA A 175 -5.27 -12.27 -16.57
CA ALA A 175 -3.92 -12.78 -16.31
C ALA A 175 -3.77 -13.31 -14.88
N LYS A 176 -4.25 -12.58 -13.87
CA LYS A 176 -4.25 -13.04 -12.47
C LYS A 176 -5.06 -14.34 -12.29
N MET A 177 -6.25 -14.41 -12.86
CA MET A 177 -7.12 -15.58 -12.79
C MET A 177 -6.54 -16.81 -13.50
N SER A 178 -5.85 -16.62 -14.62
CA SER A 178 -5.29 -17.75 -15.40
C SER A 178 -3.97 -18.28 -14.86
N THR A 179 -3.28 -17.50 -14.05
CA THR A 179 -1.97 -17.87 -13.51
C THR A 179 -1.96 -17.78 -11.98
N ASN A 180 -1.74 -16.64 -11.41
CA ASN A 180 -1.96 -16.12 -10.07
C ASN A 180 -1.32 -14.72 -9.95
N SER A 181 -1.72 -13.96 -8.93
CA SER A 181 -1.24 -12.60 -8.70
C SER A 181 0.26 -12.53 -8.51
N TYR A 182 0.86 -13.44 -7.73
CA TYR A 182 2.29 -13.46 -7.49
C TYR A 182 3.09 -13.60 -8.79
N GLN A 183 2.73 -14.53 -9.66
CA GLN A 183 3.45 -14.73 -10.92
C GLN A 183 3.29 -13.54 -11.88
N ILE A 184 2.16 -12.86 -11.86
CA ILE A 184 1.93 -11.69 -12.71
C ILE A 184 2.68 -10.48 -12.20
N LEU A 185 2.73 -10.27 -10.88
CA LEU A 185 3.32 -9.07 -10.28
C LEU A 185 4.82 -9.22 -10.03
N VAL A 186 5.30 -10.41 -9.69
CA VAL A 186 6.73 -10.68 -9.40
C VAL A 186 7.43 -11.30 -10.62
N GLY A 187 6.75 -12.15 -11.36
CA GLY A 187 7.28 -12.77 -12.56
C GLY A 187 8.53 -13.62 -12.31
N LYS A 188 9.56 -13.40 -13.13
CA LYS A 188 10.87 -14.08 -13.03
C LYS A 188 11.91 -13.29 -12.24
N THR A 189 11.52 -12.23 -11.56
CA THR A 189 12.44 -11.41 -10.77
C THR A 189 13.09 -12.27 -9.70
N ILE A 190 14.43 -12.26 -9.66
CA ILE A 190 15.19 -12.95 -8.62
C ILE A 190 15.10 -12.10 -7.37
N LEU A 191 14.29 -12.56 -6.42
CA LEU A 191 14.19 -11.96 -5.10
C LEU A 191 15.22 -12.57 -4.17
N THR A 192 15.73 -11.76 -3.23
CA THR A 192 16.43 -12.34 -2.08
C THR A 192 15.46 -13.23 -1.29
N ALA A 193 15.93 -14.33 -0.77
CA ALA A 193 15.08 -15.28 -0.02
C ALA A 193 14.29 -14.60 1.12
N THR A 194 14.85 -13.54 1.71
CA THR A 194 14.25 -12.73 2.77
C THR A 194 12.97 -11.99 2.36
N MET A 195 12.86 -11.55 1.11
CA MET A 195 11.68 -10.81 0.61
C MET A 195 10.72 -11.69 -0.19
N LEU A 196 11.20 -12.84 -0.68
CA LEU A 196 10.40 -13.73 -1.51
C LEU A 196 9.20 -14.32 -0.72
N GLU A 197 9.47 -14.79 0.48
CA GLU A 197 8.48 -15.45 1.32
C GLU A 197 7.32 -14.53 1.73
N PRO A 198 7.57 -13.34 2.32
CA PRO A 198 6.48 -12.46 2.72
C PRO A 198 5.68 -11.92 1.52
N ILE A 199 6.33 -11.57 0.41
CA ILE A 199 5.61 -11.11 -0.78
C ILE A 199 4.71 -12.22 -1.34
N ARG A 200 5.19 -13.47 -1.35
CA ARG A 200 4.38 -14.61 -1.79
C ARG A 200 3.19 -14.85 -0.86
N GLY A 201 3.39 -14.78 0.45
CA GLY A 201 2.33 -14.90 1.44
C GLY A 201 1.27 -13.82 1.32
N MET A 202 1.70 -12.55 1.22
CA MET A 202 0.80 -11.42 1.05
C MET A 202 0.02 -11.44 -0.28
N LEU A 203 0.63 -11.95 -1.35
CA LEU A 203 0.02 -12.03 -2.69
C LEU A 203 -0.75 -13.32 -2.95
N ASN A 204 -1.00 -14.14 -1.93
CA ASN A 204 -1.82 -15.33 -2.10
C ASN A 204 -3.24 -14.92 -2.51
N ASP A 205 -3.73 -15.49 -3.62
CA ASP A 205 -5.08 -15.18 -4.12
C ASP A 205 -6.16 -15.83 -3.25
N ASP A 206 -5.88 -16.96 -2.61
CA ASP A 206 -6.78 -17.53 -1.61
C ASP A 206 -6.69 -16.71 -0.31
N GLN A 207 -7.83 -16.11 0.08
CA GLN A 207 -7.89 -15.29 1.27
C GLN A 207 -7.62 -16.09 2.56
N GLY A 208 -7.98 -17.38 2.60
CA GLY A 208 -7.76 -18.26 3.75
C GLY A 208 -6.29 -18.63 3.94
N GLU A 209 -5.50 -18.62 2.86
CA GLU A 209 -4.07 -18.94 2.82
C GLU A 209 -3.19 -17.68 2.75
N ARG A 210 -3.79 -16.50 2.60
CA ARG A 210 -3.06 -15.23 2.59
C ARG A 210 -2.54 -14.93 3.97
N TRP A 211 -1.26 -14.54 4.04
CA TRP A 211 -0.65 -14.15 5.30
C TRP A 211 -1.43 -13.04 6.00
N GLY A 212 -1.69 -13.27 7.28
CA GLY A 212 -2.17 -12.28 8.22
C GLY A 212 -1.03 -11.70 9.07
N PHE A 213 -1.38 -11.01 10.14
CA PHE A 213 -0.37 -10.41 11.02
C PHE A 213 0.45 -11.43 11.78
N ASP A 214 -0.07 -12.62 12.08
CA ASP A 214 0.67 -13.66 12.79
C ASP A 214 1.88 -14.14 11.97
N GLU A 215 1.68 -14.42 10.67
CA GLU A 215 2.73 -14.83 9.75
C GLU A 215 3.74 -13.70 9.51
N LEU A 216 3.23 -12.47 9.35
CA LEU A 216 4.06 -11.28 9.14
C LEU A 216 4.93 -10.99 10.38
N ASP A 217 4.41 -11.17 11.60
CA ASP A 217 5.18 -11.02 12.84
C ASP A 217 6.23 -12.14 13.00
N MET A 218 5.90 -13.36 12.60
CA MET A 218 6.87 -14.44 12.57
C MET A 218 8.02 -14.11 11.61
N TRP A 219 7.71 -13.62 10.43
CA TRP A 219 8.72 -13.19 9.47
C TRP A 219 9.58 -12.03 10.00
N LEU A 220 8.98 -10.98 10.55
CA LEU A 220 9.70 -9.83 11.13
C LEU A 220 10.65 -10.26 12.26
N SER A 221 10.27 -11.27 13.05
CA SER A 221 11.10 -11.83 14.12
C SER A 221 12.16 -12.83 13.62
N GLY A 222 12.28 -13.02 12.31
CA GLY A 222 13.22 -13.98 11.70
C GLY A 222 12.85 -15.44 11.89
N ARG A 223 11.61 -15.74 12.32
CA ARG A 223 11.09 -17.10 12.45
C ARG A 223 10.56 -17.57 11.10
N ARG A 224 10.71 -18.86 10.81
CA ARG A 224 10.11 -19.45 9.61
C ARG A 224 8.60 -19.58 9.79
N VAL A 225 7.87 -19.13 8.80
CA VAL A 225 6.44 -19.42 8.68
C VAL A 225 6.32 -20.85 8.16
N ALA A 226 5.59 -21.71 8.87
CA ALA A 226 5.36 -23.07 8.38
C ALA A 226 4.56 -22.99 7.06
N PRO A 227 4.96 -23.72 6.00
CA PRO A 227 4.12 -23.82 4.82
C PRO A 227 2.80 -24.50 5.21
N THR A 228 1.70 -23.83 4.91
CA THR A 228 0.34 -24.39 4.97
C THR A 228 0.10 -25.35 3.80
#